data_dbf751cd2c381816ccbbd0aa7d141af9
#
_entry.id   dbf751cd2c381816ccbbd0aa7d141af9
#
_cell.length_a   1.000
_cell.length_b   1.000
_cell.length_c   1.000
_cell.angle_alpha   90.00
_cell.angle_beta   90.00
_cell.angle_gamma   90.00
#
_symmetry.space_group_name_H-M   'P 1'
#
loop_
_entity.id
_entity.type
_entity.pdbx_description
1 polymer ?
#
loop_
_entity_poly.entity_id
_entity_poly.type
_entity_poly.pdbx_seq_one_letter_code
_entity_poly.pdbx_strand_id
1 'polypeptide(L)'
;DNTRYFWFQHRNTDPDDKEISEKMNAGALMAFEEDRSVLEHVHAGMKNPNTPNIDLGLDAGAKQFRLMLKRKIEADQALEK
;
A
#
# COMPACT_ATOMS: atom_id res chain seq x y z
N ASP A 1 -1.50 -14.63 2.27
CA ASP A 1 -1.43 -14.05 0.94
C ASP A 1 -2.44 -12.95 0.64
N ASN A 2 -3.24 -12.54 1.62
CA ASN A 2 -4.24 -11.49 1.43
C ASN A 2 -3.92 -10.27 2.27
N THR A 3 -4.12 -9.09 1.70
CA THR A 3 -4.06 -7.82 2.40
C THR A 3 -5.42 -7.17 2.34
N ARG A 4 -5.95 -6.77 3.49
CA ARG A 4 -7.18 -5.98 3.56
C ARG A 4 -6.81 -4.51 3.62
N TYR A 5 -7.45 -3.72 2.79
CA TYR A 5 -7.19 -2.30 2.66
C TYR A 5 -8.38 -1.50 3.17
N PHE A 6 -8.17 -0.76 4.25
CA PHE A 6 -9.19 0.09 4.87
C PHE A 6 -8.83 1.55 4.64
N TRP A 7 -9.79 2.36 4.28
CA TRP A 7 -9.56 3.77 4.04
C TRP A 7 -10.78 4.59 4.43
N PHE A 8 -10.54 5.86 4.70
CA PHE A 8 -11.58 6.83 4.98
C PHE A 8 -11.13 8.21 4.53
N GLN A 9 -12.08 9.11 4.32
CA GLN A 9 -11.82 10.46 3.89
C GLN A 9 -12.48 11.46 4.83
N HIS A 10 -11.80 12.57 5.08
CA HIS A 10 -12.33 13.70 5.81
C HIS A 10 -12.49 14.89 4.88
N ARG A 11 -13.57 15.64 5.06
CA ARG A 11 -13.86 16.83 4.27
C ARG A 11 -14.46 17.89 5.19
N ASN A 12 -13.94 19.13 5.09
CA ASN A 12 -14.49 20.29 5.79
C ASN A 12 -15.16 21.27 4.86
N THR A 13 -15.10 21.06 3.54
CA THR A 13 -15.78 21.87 2.52
C THR A 13 -17.14 21.24 2.24
N ASP A 14 -18.21 22.03 2.41
CA ASP A 14 -19.61 21.57 2.22
C ASP A 14 -19.88 20.20 2.88
N PRO A 15 -19.63 20.06 4.20
CA PRO A 15 -19.63 18.75 4.87
C PRO A 15 -20.99 18.04 4.84
N ASP A 16 -22.08 18.78 4.65
CA ASP A 16 -23.45 18.24 4.62
C ASP A 16 -23.91 17.88 3.20
N ASP A 17 -23.10 18.13 2.18
CA ASP A 17 -23.45 17.82 0.79
C ASP A 17 -23.17 16.35 0.48
N LYS A 18 -24.23 15.57 0.39
CA LYS A 18 -24.16 14.13 0.12
C LYS A 18 -23.66 13.84 -1.28
N GLU A 19 -23.99 14.67 -2.27
CA GLU A 19 -23.56 14.47 -3.65
C GLU A 19 -22.05 14.56 -3.78
N ILE A 20 -21.41 15.53 -3.11
CA ILE A 20 -19.95 15.66 -3.07
C ILE A 20 -19.33 14.43 -2.37
N SER A 21 -19.93 13.97 -1.28
CA SER A 21 -19.45 12.77 -0.58
C SER A 21 -19.49 11.53 -1.47
N GLU A 22 -20.56 11.35 -2.22
CA GLU A 22 -20.70 10.22 -3.15
C GLU A 22 -19.66 10.29 -4.28
N LYS A 23 -19.46 11.49 -4.86
CA LYS A 23 -18.46 11.69 -5.91
C LYS A 23 -17.03 11.44 -5.42
N MET A 24 -16.69 11.92 -4.23
CA MET A 24 -15.38 11.68 -3.64
C MET A 24 -15.15 10.20 -3.36
N ASN A 25 -16.16 9.52 -2.83
CA ASN A 25 -16.09 8.09 -2.56
C ASN A 25 -15.91 7.28 -3.84
N ALA A 26 -16.69 7.58 -4.87
CA ALA A 26 -16.61 6.89 -6.16
C ALA A 26 -15.24 7.12 -6.83
N GLY A 27 -14.71 8.34 -6.77
CA GLY A 27 -13.38 8.66 -7.31
C GLY A 27 -12.26 7.92 -6.60
N ALA A 28 -12.31 7.89 -5.28
CA ALA A 28 -11.33 7.15 -4.48
C ALA A 28 -11.41 5.64 -4.75
N LEU A 29 -12.60 5.08 -4.81
CA LEU A 29 -12.80 3.66 -5.10
C LEU A 29 -12.24 3.30 -6.48
N MET A 30 -12.50 4.13 -7.49
CA MET A 30 -11.98 3.92 -8.84
C MET A 30 -10.44 3.93 -8.84
N ALA A 31 -9.83 4.90 -8.17
CA ALA A 31 -8.37 4.99 -8.06
C ALA A 31 -7.78 3.77 -7.38
N PHE A 32 -8.37 3.30 -6.29
CA PHE A 32 -7.90 2.12 -5.57
C PHE A 32 -8.08 0.83 -6.38
N GLU A 33 -9.14 0.72 -7.18
CA GLU A 33 -9.33 -0.43 -8.06
C GLU A 33 -8.30 -0.46 -9.20
N GLU A 34 -7.92 0.68 -9.75
CA GLU A 34 -6.81 0.77 -10.70
C GLU A 34 -5.49 0.32 -10.06
N ASP A 35 -5.19 0.81 -8.87
CA ASP A 35 -4.00 0.42 -8.10
C ASP A 35 -4.01 -1.07 -7.77
N ARG A 36 -5.15 -1.60 -7.40
CA ARG A 36 -5.32 -3.02 -7.10
C ARG A 36 -4.90 -3.89 -8.28
N SER A 37 -5.37 -3.56 -9.49
CA SER A 37 -5.00 -4.30 -10.70
C SER A 37 -3.49 -4.29 -10.92
N VAL A 38 -2.86 -3.12 -10.78
CA VAL A 38 -1.40 -2.97 -10.92
C VAL A 38 -0.67 -3.79 -9.85
N LEU A 39 -1.11 -3.69 -8.60
CA LEU A 39 -0.47 -4.39 -7.47
C LEU A 39 -0.56 -5.92 -7.62
N GLU A 40 -1.67 -6.44 -8.12
CA GLU A 40 -1.82 -7.87 -8.39
C GLU A 40 -0.82 -8.34 -9.45
N HIS A 41 -0.62 -7.55 -10.51
CA HIS A 41 0.38 -7.85 -11.54
C HIS A 41 1.81 -7.75 -11.00
N VAL A 42 2.10 -6.75 -10.18
CA VAL A 42 3.40 -6.58 -9.52
C VAL A 42 3.70 -7.79 -8.62
N HIS A 43 2.71 -8.22 -7.84
CA HIS A 43 2.86 -9.38 -6.96
C HIS A 43 3.18 -10.64 -7.76
N ALA A 44 2.50 -10.87 -8.88
CA ALA A 44 2.78 -11.99 -9.76
C ALA A 44 4.21 -11.91 -10.33
N GLY A 45 4.67 -10.71 -10.72
CA GLY A 45 6.02 -10.49 -11.21
C GLY A 45 7.11 -10.72 -10.16
N MET A 46 6.82 -10.38 -8.91
CA MET A 46 7.77 -10.58 -7.79
C MET A 46 8.05 -12.05 -7.48
N LYS A 47 7.21 -12.96 -7.97
CA LYS A 47 7.46 -14.41 -7.83
C LYS A 47 8.56 -14.91 -8.77
N ASN A 48 9.01 -14.11 -9.71
CA ASN A 48 10.11 -14.46 -10.58
C ASN A 48 11.44 -14.33 -9.82
N PRO A 49 12.18 -15.44 -9.60
CA PRO A 49 13.42 -15.42 -8.82
C PRO A 49 14.57 -14.66 -9.49
N ASN A 50 14.45 -14.40 -10.78
CA ASN A 50 15.48 -13.72 -11.56
C ASN A 50 15.30 -12.19 -11.60
N THR A 51 14.26 -11.67 -10.95
CA THR A 51 14.00 -10.24 -10.95
C THR A 51 14.56 -9.61 -9.66
N PRO A 52 15.64 -8.81 -9.75
CA PRO A 52 16.20 -8.15 -8.57
C PRO A 52 15.29 -7.00 -8.11
N ASN A 53 15.29 -6.75 -6.81
CA ASN A 53 14.63 -5.59 -6.24
C ASN A 53 15.58 -4.39 -6.35
N ILE A 54 15.19 -3.39 -7.11
CA ILE A 54 16.00 -2.19 -7.36
C ILE A 54 15.31 -1.00 -6.69
N ASP A 55 16.03 -0.34 -5.78
CA ASP A 55 15.56 0.89 -5.13
C ASP A 55 16.13 2.12 -5.84
N LEU A 56 15.26 3.04 -6.18
CA LEU A 56 15.63 4.33 -6.75
C LEU A 56 15.65 5.40 -5.67
N GLY A 57 16.20 6.59 -5.96
CA GLY A 57 16.22 7.68 -5.01
C GLY A 57 14.82 8.11 -4.55
N LEU A 58 13.81 7.95 -5.40
CA LEU A 58 12.41 8.23 -5.08
C LEU A 58 11.80 7.21 -4.11
N ASP A 59 12.43 6.06 -3.95
CA ASP A 59 11.95 4.95 -3.12
C ASP A 59 12.50 5.00 -1.69
N ALA A 60 13.05 6.14 -1.26
CA ALA A 60 13.69 6.27 0.05
C ALA A 60 12.77 5.87 1.20
N GLY A 61 11.50 6.28 1.17
CA GLY A 61 10.52 5.91 2.19
C GLY A 61 10.25 4.42 2.25
N ALA A 62 10.03 3.80 1.09
CA ALA A 62 9.80 2.36 0.99
C ALA A 62 11.03 1.56 1.43
N LYS A 63 12.23 2.01 1.07
CA LYS A 63 13.48 1.39 1.48
C LYS A 63 13.65 1.43 3.01
N GLN A 64 13.40 2.58 3.64
CA GLN A 64 13.46 2.70 5.10
C GLN A 64 12.44 1.81 5.79
N PHE A 65 11.23 1.73 5.26
CA PHE A 65 10.19 0.84 5.79
C PHE A 65 10.64 -0.62 5.76
N ARG A 66 11.20 -1.08 4.64
CA ARG A 66 11.70 -2.46 4.51
C ARG A 66 12.83 -2.76 5.50
N LEU A 67 13.75 -1.81 5.69
CA LEU A 67 14.84 -1.98 6.66
C LEU A 67 14.32 -2.06 8.09
N MET A 68 13.37 -1.22 8.46
CA MET A 68 12.74 -1.25 9.77
C MET A 68 12.00 -2.56 10.01
N LEU A 69 11.23 -3.01 9.03
CA LEU A 69 10.48 -4.25 9.10
C LEU A 69 11.42 -5.45 9.26
N LYS A 70 12.48 -5.49 8.47
CA LYS A 70 13.49 -6.55 8.57
C LYS A 70 14.07 -6.64 9.98
N ARG A 71 14.47 -5.51 10.57
CA ARG A 71 15.01 -5.46 11.93
C ARG A 71 14.02 -5.98 12.97
N LYS A 72 12.74 -5.64 12.81
CA LYS A 72 11.69 -6.11 13.72
C LYS A 72 11.46 -7.62 13.60
N ILE A 73 11.44 -8.13 12.39
CA ILE A 73 11.31 -9.57 12.15
C ILE A 73 12.49 -10.34 12.76
N GLU A 74 13.71 -9.85 12.55
CA GLU A 74 14.93 -10.45 13.10
C GLU A 74 14.90 -10.45 14.64
N ALA A 75 14.44 -9.35 15.24
CA ALA A 75 14.29 -9.26 16.69
C ALA A 75 13.26 -10.23 17.23
N ASP A 76 12.12 -10.37 16.58
CA ASP A 76 11.08 -11.33 16.98
C ASP A 76 11.57 -12.77 16.86
N GLN A 77 12.26 -13.10 15.79
CA GLN A 77 12.84 -14.42 15.59
C GLN A 77 13.91 -14.76 16.65
N ALA A 78 14.67 -13.76 17.08
CA ALA A 78 15.65 -13.95 18.16
C ALA A 78 14.98 -14.27 19.51
N LEU A 79 13.78 -13.73 19.75
CA LEU A 79 13.01 -14.01 20.95
C LEU A 79 12.41 -15.43 20.97
N GLU A 80 12.16 -16.03 19.81
CA GLU A 80 11.62 -17.37 19.68
C GLU A 80 12.65 -18.48 19.96
N LYS A 81 13.92 -18.11 20.04
CA LYS A 81 15.00 -19.01 20.36
C LYS A 81 15.25 -19.01 21.88
#